data_4a0f2866c17286adac1bef8d9302458c
#
_entry.id   4a0f2866c17286adac1bef8d9302458c
#
_cell.length_a   1.000
_cell.length_b   1.000
_cell.length_c   1.000
_cell.angle_alpha   90.00
_cell.angle_beta   90.00
_cell.angle_gamma   90.00
#
_symmetry.space_group_name_H-M   'P 1'
#
loop_
_entity.id
_entity.type
_entity.pdbx_description
1 polymer ?
#
loop_
_entity_poly.entity_id
_entity_poly.type
_entity_poly.pdbx_seq_one_letter_code
_entity_poly.pdbx_strand_id
1 'polypeptide(L)'
;MAKRDYYDVLGVSRDASKAEIKKAYRKMARKHHPDANRENQADAEEKFKEISEAYEVLADDEKRPRYDRYGHEGVNFGGGGFSWDDFTHQGDISDIFGQLFGSGGGGGGGIGDLFSQFFGGGARQRGPRNRGADLRYDISLTLEQAYSGLEQEVTIPRDTKCGDCSGSGAAEGGSTVTCSQCGGRGMVQHVQRRGFMQTVQTAECPQCSGDGKTVDKPCRNCSGRGIREAKQKIKLTIPAGIDDGHRLRLRGQGSAGSRSGPPGDLYVVTNVERHRTFQRQETEIVLELEVTPAQAVLGEKIEVPTLAGKVKLKVPAGTQSGTILRLKSKGMPYLNQTGRFGDQHVRVNVRIPKAGKKSRPAWEQLRELDGESPSLFERVRDRFG
;
A
#
# COMPACT_ATOMS: atom_id res chain seq x y z
N MET A 1 24.11 24.39 29.33
CA MET A 1 23.50 23.66 30.46
C MET A 1 24.29 22.38 30.67
N ALA A 2 24.52 21.93 31.91
CA ALA A 2 25.17 20.65 32.15
C ALA A 2 24.28 19.50 31.63
N LYS A 3 24.85 18.55 30.86
CA LYS A 3 24.12 17.37 30.41
C LYS A 3 23.71 16.53 31.61
N ARG A 4 22.49 15.96 31.60
CA ARG A 4 21.98 15.06 32.62
C ARG A 4 22.72 13.71 32.57
N ASP A 5 22.81 13.05 33.73
CA ASP A 5 23.39 11.69 33.81
C ASP A 5 22.53 10.74 32.94
N TYR A 6 23.19 9.89 32.11
CA TYR A 6 22.51 8.97 31.20
C TYR A 6 21.69 7.90 31.95
N TYR A 7 22.09 7.50 33.15
CA TYR A 7 21.30 6.62 34.00
C TYR A 7 20.01 7.29 34.45
N ASP A 8 20.07 8.58 34.80
CA ASP A 8 18.90 9.37 35.18
C ASP A 8 17.97 9.64 33.98
N VAL A 9 18.55 9.84 32.79
CA VAL A 9 17.79 10.02 31.53
C VAL A 9 16.95 8.79 31.22
N LEU A 10 17.50 7.57 31.38
CA LEU A 10 16.79 6.32 31.19
C LEU A 10 15.97 5.88 32.40
N GLY A 11 16.20 6.49 33.59
CA GLY A 11 15.55 6.13 34.85
C GLY A 11 15.94 4.73 35.35
N VAL A 12 17.23 4.38 35.24
CA VAL A 12 17.79 3.10 35.70
C VAL A 12 18.93 3.30 36.69
N SER A 13 19.22 2.30 37.51
CA SER A 13 20.37 2.35 38.40
C SER A 13 21.69 2.16 37.64
N ARG A 14 22.80 2.61 38.24
CA ARG A 14 24.15 2.43 37.65
C ARG A 14 24.56 0.96 37.51
N ASP A 15 23.96 0.08 38.31
CA ASP A 15 24.20 -1.37 38.28
C ASP A 15 23.26 -2.11 37.32
N ALA A 16 22.40 -1.37 36.58
CA ALA A 16 21.43 -1.98 35.68
C ALA A 16 22.08 -2.85 34.62
N SER A 17 21.48 -4.01 34.38
CA SER A 17 21.88 -4.93 33.32
C SER A 17 21.52 -4.36 31.92
N LYS A 18 22.18 -4.83 30.89
CA LYS A 18 21.85 -4.45 29.51
C LYS A 18 20.36 -4.69 29.14
N ALA A 19 19.77 -5.76 29.69
CA ALA A 19 18.36 -6.07 29.46
C ALA A 19 17.43 -5.03 30.09
N GLU A 20 17.78 -4.53 31.28
CA GLU A 20 17.04 -3.46 31.97
C GLU A 20 17.20 -2.12 31.25
N ILE A 21 18.41 -1.76 30.82
CA ILE A 21 18.69 -0.58 30.01
C ILE A 21 17.87 -0.61 28.71
N LYS A 22 17.87 -1.73 28.00
CA LYS A 22 17.07 -1.92 26.79
C LYS A 22 15.56 -1.80 27.04
N LYS A 23 15.08 -2.35 28.16
CA LYS A 23 13.66 -2.26 28.57
C LYS A 23 13.26 -0.82 28.94
N ALA A 24 14.12 -0.10 29.65
CA ALA A 24 13.91 1.30 30.02
C ALA A 24 13.89 2.19 28.78
N TYR A 25 14.85 2.02 27.88
CA TYR A 25 14.89 2.71 26.60
C TYR A 25 13.58 2.53 25.81
N ARG A 26 13.10 1.29 25.65
CA ARG A 26 11.84 1.01 24.96
C ARG A 26 10.65 1.75 25.57
N LYS A 27 10.60 1.82 26.91
CA LYS A 27 9.53 2.52 27.63
C LYS A 27 9.58 4.03 27.40
N MET A 28 10.78 4.62 27.48
CA MET A 28 10.99 6.06 27.32
C MET A 28 10.83 6.51 25.89
N ALA A 29 11.33 5.74 24.91
CA ALA A 29 11.17 5.99 23.49
C ALA A 29 9.70 6.02 23.07
N ARG A 30 8.85 5.12 23.58
CA ARG A 30 7.40 5.16 23.37
C ARG A 30 6.76 6.42 23.94
N LYS A 31 7.16 6.81 25.15
CA LYS A 31 6.56 7.96 25.85
C LYS A 31 6.87 9.27 25.16
N HIS A 32 8.08 9.41 24.61
CA HIS A 32 8.58 10.63 23.98
C HIS A 32 8.67 10.55 22.45
N HIS A 33 7.88 9.63 21.85
CA HIS A 33 7.80 9.54 20.39
C HIS A 33 7.15 10.81 19.81
N PRO A 34 7.72 11.42 18.74
CA PRO A 34 7.17 12.63 18.13
C PRO A 34 5.70 12.48 17.70
N ASP A 35 5.32 11.33 17.14
CA ASP A 35 3.95 11.06 16.70
C ASP A 35 2.94 10.92 17.85
N ALA A 36 3.41 10.45 19.01
CA ALA A 36 2.56 10.36 20.19
C ALA A 36 2.40 11.70 20.91
N ASN A 37 3.25 12.69 20.61
CA ASN A 37 3.31 13.99 21.26
C ASN A 37 3.21 15.13 20.23
N ARG A 38 2.20 15.09 19.36
CA ARG A 38 2.02 16.07 18.26
C ARG A 38 1.88 17.52 18.71
N GLU A 39 1.39 17.77 19.91
CA GLU A 39 1.22 19.11 20.47
C GLU A 39 2.54 19.75 20.91
N ASN A 40 3.58 18.93 21.27
CA ASN A 40 4.89 19.39 21.73
C ASN A 40 6.02 18.63 21.01
N GLN A 41 5.97 18.65 19.69
CA GLN A 41 6.87 17.85 18.84
C GLN A 41 8.36 18.20 19.05
N ALA A 42 8.70 19.49 19.18
CA ALA A 42 10.09 19.92 19.38
C ALA A 42 10.69 19.41 20.70
N ASP A 43 9.93 19.51 21.80
CA ASP A 43 10.34 18.99 23.11
C ASP A 43 10.44 17.46 23.14
N ALA A 44 9.55 16.79 22.40
CA ALA A 44 9.57 15.34 22.28
C ALA A 44 10.80 14.86 21.50
N GLU A 45 11.17 15.55 20.44
CA GLU A 45 12.34 15.29 19.60
C GLU A 45 13.65 15.47 20.39
N GLU A 46 13.77 16.56 21.16
CA GLU A 46 14.95 16.81 21.99
C GLU A 46 15.11 15.72 23.06
N LYS A 47 14.03 15.36 23.77
CA LYS A 47 14.03 14.27 24.74
C LYS A 47 14.32 12.91 24.11
N PHE A 48 13.76 12.64 22.93
CA PHE A 48 14.02 11.41 22.21
C PHE A 48 15.49 11.29 21.80
N LYS A 49 16.12 12.39 21.37
CA LYS A 49 17.55 12.46 21.06
C LYS A 49 18.39 12.16 22.31
N GLU A 50 18.07 12.78 23.43
CA GLU A 50 18.77 12.57 24.71
C GLU A 50 18.65 11.11 25.20
N ILE A 51 17.46 10.50 25.10
CA ILE A 51 17.21 9.10 25.46
C ILE A 51 18.01 8.15 24.54
N SER A 52 18.12 8.46 23.26
CA SER A 52 18.86 7.64 22.29
C SER A 52 20.38 7.75 22.50
N GLU A 53 20.88 8.95 22.79
CA GLU A 53 22.28 9.18 23.16
C GLU A 53 22.65 8.37 24.44
N ALA A 54 21.79 8.42 25.45
CA ALA A 54 21.98 7.65 26.69
C ALA A 54 22.01 6.14 26.44
N TYR A 55 21.12 5.63 25.60
CA TYR A 55 21.07 4.21 25.26
C TYR A 55 22.31 3.76 24.49
N GLU A 56 22.74 4.54 23.48
CA GLU A 56 23.93 4.23 22.69
C GLU A 56 25.17 4.06 23.56
N VAL A 57 25.32 4.90 24.59
CA VAL A 57 26.46 4.84 25.50
C VAL A 57 26.35 3.69 26.50
N LEU A 58 25.17 3.51 27.12
CA LEU A 58 24.99 2.53 28.19
C LEU A 58 24.80 1.09 27.70
N ALA A 59 24.39 0.90 26.42
CA ALA A 59 24.26 -0.44 25.84
C ALA A 59 25.58 -0.99 25.27
N ASP A 60 26.56 -0.12 25.00
CA ASP A 60 27.84 -0.48 24.44
C ASP A 60 28.87 -0.89 25.51
N ASP A 61 29.54 -2.04 25.28
CA ASP A 61 30.49 -2.61 26.24
C ASP A 61 31.79 -1.79 26.42
N GLU A 62 32.13 -0.97 25.41
CA GLU A 62 33.32 -0.12 25.45
C GLU A 62 33.01 1.30 25.93
N LYS A 63 31.85 1.85 25.53
CA LYS A 63 31.44 3.22 25.87
C LYS A 63 30.98 3.36 27.30
N ARG A 64 30.22 2.37 27.83
CA ARG A 64 29.72 2.38 29.20
C ARG A 64 30.83 2.50 30.26
N PRO A 65 31.89 1.68 30.23
CA PRO A 65 33.00 1.82 31.18
C PRO A 65 33.76 3.14 31.09
N ARG A 66 33.83 3.73 29.89
CA ARG A 66 34.42 5.06 29.70
C ARG A 66 33.55 6.15 30.29
N TYR A 67 32.22 6.05 30.09
CA TYR A 67 31.26 6.95 30.72
C TYR A 67 31.28 6.87 32.25
N ASP A 68 31.34 5.67 32.80
CA ASP A 68 31.39 5.43 34.26
C ASP A 68 32.65 6.04 34.93
N ARG A 69 33.76 6.13 34.17
CA ARG A 69 35.02 6.69 34.69
C ARG A 69 35.17 8.19 34.48
N TYR A 70 34.73 8.68 33.34
CA TYR A 70 35.03 10.05 32.91
C TYR A 70 33.78 10.88 32.62
N GLY A 71 32.59 10.35 32.87
CA GLY A 71 31.32 11.01 32.55
C GLY A 71 31.17 11.29 31.07
N HIS A 72 30.49 12.35 30.74
CA HIS A 72 30.24 12.79 29.33
C HIS A 72 31.51 13.09 28.55
N GLU A 73 32.58 13.49 29.23
CA GLU A 73 33.90 13.75 28.59
C GLU A 73 34.58 12.48 28.10
N GLY A 74 34.28 11.33 28.70
CA GLY A 74 34.81 10.03 28.29
C GLY A 74 34.17 9.46 27.02
N VAL A 75 33.05 10.05 26.58
CA VAL A 75 32.28 9.59 25.42
C VAL A 75 32.10 10.75 24.45
N ASN A 76 33.19 11.12 23.76
CA ASN A 76 33.18 12.26 22.86
C ASN A 76 32.69 11.83 21.46
N PHE A 77 31.53 12.31 21.04
CA PHE A 77 30.97 12.13 19.69
C PHE A 77 31.49 13.24 18.75
N GLY A 78 32.81 13.32 18.54
CA GLY A 78 33.44 14.30 17.62
C GLY A 78 32.91 15.73 17.77
N GLY A 79 33.67 16.74 17.94
CA GLY A 79 33.42 18.17 18.25
C GLY A 79 32.06 18.87 18.05
N GLY A 80 30.98 18.14 17.77
CA GLY A 80 29.61 18.67 17.49
C GLY A 80 28.50 18.06 18.35
N GLY A 81 28.78 17.16 19.29
CA GLY A 81 27.73 16.43 20.05
C GLY A 81 27.22 15.19 19.33
N PHE A 82 26.31 14.44 19.99
CA PHE A 82 25.72 13.24 19.43
C PHE A 82 24.94 13.53 18.13
N SER A 83 25.29 12.83 17.08
CA SER A 83 24.55 12.79 15.83
C SER A 83 23.98 11.40 15.61
N TRP A 84 22.93 11.29 14.79
CA TRP A 84 22.33 9.99 14.47
C TRP A 84 23.26 9.06 13.68
N ASP A 85 24.29 9.62 13.03
CA ASP A 85 25.32 8.82 12.34
C ASP A 85 26.23 8.06 13.35
N ASP A 86 26.29 8.53 14.60
CA ASP A 86 27.06 7.90 15.67
C ASP A 86 26.33 6.73 16.33
N PHE A 87 25.06 6.49 15.95
CA PHE A 87 24.24 5.44 16.51
C PHE A 87 24.55 4.08 15.88
N THR A 88 25.18 3.19 16.64
CA THR A 88 25.65 1.87 16.17
C THR A 88 24.63 0.74 16.38
N HIS A 89 23.69 0.92 17.32
CA HIS A 89 22.67 -0.08 17.69
C HIS A 89 21.40 0.00 16.83
N GLN A 90 21.54 0.26 15.52
CA GLN A 90 20.43 0.40 14.56
C GLN A 90 19.53 -0.86 14.48
N GLY A 91 20.10 -2.06 14.66
CA GLY A 91 19.35 -3.31 14.69
C GLY A 91 18.31 -3.35 15.82
N ASP A 92 18.67 -2.86 16.99
CA ASP A 92 17.78 -2.83 18.17
C ASP A 92 16.62 -1.87 18.00
N ILE A 93 16.84 -0.73 17.32
CA ILE A 93 15.75 0.21 16.98
C ILE A 93 14.84 -0.37 15.89
N SER A 94 15.40 -1.00 14.87
CA SER A 94 14.63 -1.62 13.78
C SER A 94 13.72 -2.74 14.32
N ASP A 95 14.20 -3.56 15.24
CA ASP A 95 13.42 -4.61 15.90
C ASP A 95 12.32 -4.02 16.80
N ILE A 96 12.63 -2.92 17.50
CA ILE A 96 11.66 -2.23 18.37
C ILE A 96 10.55 -1.59 17.53
N PHE A 97 10.93 -0.94 16.43
CA PHE A 97 9.98 -0.30 15.52
C PHE A 97 9.17 -1.35 14.73
N GLY A 98 9.80 -2.41 14.23
CA GLY A 98 9.12 -3.51 13.54
C GLY A 98 8.09 -4.21 14.45
N GLN A 99 8.39 -4.42 15.71
CA GLN A 99 7.51 -5.07 16.68
C GLN A 99 6.39 -4.13 17.17
N LEU A 100 6.64 -2.82 17.20
CA LEU A 100 5.68 -1.82 17.65
C LEU A 100 4.70 -1.37 16.55
N PHE A 101 5.16 -1.28 15.29
CA PHE A 101 4.39 -0.79 14.14
C PHE A 101 4.06 -1.89 13.13
N GLY A 102 4.72 -3.03 13.17
CA GLY A 102 4.45 -4.18 12.30
C GLY A 102 3.28 -5.07 12.76
N SER A 103 2.79 -4.95 14.00
CA SER A 103 1.74 -5.79 14.58
C SER A 103 0.37 -5.11 14.73
N GLY A 104 0.23 -3.87 14.32
CA GLY A 104 -1.03 -3.11 14.48
C GLY A 104 -1.36 -2.33 13.24
N GLY A 105 -2.17 -2.92 12.39
CA GLY A 105 -3.14 -2.31 11.47
C GLY A 105 -2.78 -1.04 10.72
N GLY A 106 -2.70 -1.20 9.41
CA GLY A 106 -3.17 -0.29 8.37
C GLY A 106 -3.16 1.20 8.64
N GLY A 107 -2.23 1.91 8.03
CA GLY A 107 -2.30 3.36 7.98
C GLY A 107 -1.03 3.98 7.43
N GLY A 108 -1.00 4.13 6.11
CA GLY A 108 -0.47 5.25 5.36
C GLY A 108 0.92 5.79 5.65
N GLY A 109 1.83 5.53 4.72
CA GLY A 109 2.88 6.39 4.24
C GLY A 109 3.19 7.69 5.00
N GLY A 110 4.14 7.68 5.90
CA GLY A 110 4.62 8.91 6.53
C GLY A 110 5.90 8.69 7.31
N ILE A 111 5.93 7.65 8.13
CA ILE A 111 7.04 7.45 9.09
C ILE A 111 8.22 6.71 8.47
N GLY A 112 7.96 5.78 7.55
CA GLY A 112 9.03 5.11 6.80
C GLY A 112 9.80 6.08 5.92
N ASP A 113 9.10 7.04 5.30
CA ASP A 113 9.73 8.10 4.50
C ASP A 113 10.44 9.14 5.36
N LEU A 114 9.86 9.52 6.51
CA LEU A 114 10.50 10.44 7.44
C LEU A 114 11.73 9.80 8.10
N PHE A 115 11.62 8.52 8.46
CA PHE A 115 12.73 7.75 9.00
C PHE A 115 13.84 7.56 7.94
N SER A 116 13.49 7.26 6.69
CA SER A 116 14.45 7.17 5.59
C SER A 116 15.04 8.52 5.20
N GLN A 117 14.35 9.63 5.45
CA GLN A 117 14.83 10.98 5.20
C GLN A 117 15.71 11.49 6.35
N PHE A 118 15.43 11.11 7.60
CA PHE A 118 16.22 11.51 8.78
C PHE A 118 17.37 10.56 9.08
N PHE A 119 17.19 9.24 8.88
CA PHE A 119 18.19 8.20 9.16
C PHE A 119 18.85 7.64 7.89
N GLY A 120 18.34 7.97 6.71
CA GLY A 120 18.79 7.50 5.41
C GLY A 120 19.68 8.52 4.68
N GLY A 121 20.49 9.26 5.37
CA GLY A 121 21.56 10.07 4.82
C GLY A 121 22.72 9.25 4.26
N GLY A 122 22.44 8.06 3.74
CA GLY A 122 23.45 7.21 3.12
C GLY A 122 22.81 6.27 2.13
N ALA A 123 23.08 6.50 0.85
CA ALA A 123 22.89 5.56 -0.24
C ALA A 123 21.51 4.84 -0.21
N ARG A 124 20.53 5.42 -0.87
CA ARG A 124 19.51 4.59 -1.54
C ARG A 124 20.27 3.43 -2.13
N GLN A 125 20.14 2.26 -1.53
CA GLN A 125 20.69 1.03 -2.06
C GLN A 125 20.04 0.87 -3.42
N ARG A 126 20.66 1.48 -4.44
CA ARG A 126 20.22 1.31 -5.82
C ARG A 126 20.25 -0.17 -6.03
N GLY A 127 19.06 -0.77 -6.17
CA GLY A 127 18.94 -2.18 -6.50
C GLY A 127 19.91 -2.49 -7.65
N PRO A 128 20.23 -3.76 -7.88
CA PRO A 128 21.22 -4.13 -8.89
C PRO A 128 20.93 -3.34 -10.15
N ARG A 129 21.91 -2.53 -10.59
CA ARG A 129 21.78 -1.54 -11.69
C ARG A 129 21.25 -2.13 -13.00
N ASN A 130 21.39 -3.44 -13.14
CA ASN A 130 20.95 -4.20 -14.32
C ASN A 130 19.57 -4.84 -14.14
N ARG A 131 18.82 -4.49 -13.07
CA ARG A 131 17.45 -4.99 -12.89
C ARG A 131 16.55 -4.37 -13.94
N GLY A 132 15.68 -5.20 -14.52
CA GLY A 132 14.65 -4.77 -15.45
C GLY A 132 13.64 -3.84 -14.77
N ALA A 133 13.00 -2.99 -15.57
CA ALA A 133 11.98 -2.08 -15.11
C ALA A 133 10.74 -2.85 -14.64
N ASP A 134 10.13 -2.35 -13.58
CA ASP A 134 8.81 -2.79 -13.16
C ASP A 134 7.77 -2.24 -14.14
N LEU A 135 6.77 -3.05 -14.48
CA LEU A 135 5.71 -2.69 -15.41
C LEU A 135 4.39 -2.52 -14.68
N ARG A 136 3.57 -1.62 -15.18
CA ARG A 136 2.18 -1.44 -14.75
C ARG A 136 1.25 -1.83 -15.89
N TYR A 137 0.22 -2.59 -15.57
CA TYR A 137 -0.86 -2.97 -16.47
C TYR A 137 -2.19 -2.71 -15.79
N ASP A 138 -3.02 -1.87 -16.40
CA ASP A 138 -4.36 -1.56 -15.89
C ASP A 138 -5.37 -2.46 -16.62
N ILE A 139 -6.20 -3.18 -15.84
CA ILE A 139 -7.23 -4.07 -16.37
C ILE A 139 -8.61 -3.62 -15.90
N SER A 140 -9.54 -3.46 -16.85
CA SER A 140 -10.95 -3.19 -16.54
C SER A 140 -11.70 -4.50 -16.35
N LEU A 141 -12.50 -4.58 -15.29
CA LEU A 141 -13.29 -5.74 -14.91
C LEU A 141 -14.75 -5.32 -14.77
N THR A 142 -15.68 -6.18 -15.22
CA THR A 142 -17.07 -6.03 -14.84
C THR A 142 -17.28 -6.48 -13.38
N LEU A 143 -18.39 -6.09 -12.79
CA LEU A 143 -18.72 -6.47 -11.41
C LEU A 143 -18.85 -8.00 -11.25
N GLU A 144 -19.37 -8.69 -12.27
CA GLU A 144 -19.49 -10.15 -12.31
C GLU A 144 -18.14 -10.84 -12.38
N GLN A 145 -17.20 -10.27 -13.16
CA GLN A 145 -15.81 -10.78 -13.22
C GLN A 145 -15.10 -10.56 -11.89
N ALA A 146 -15.32 -9.42 -11.24
CA ALA A 146 -14.80 -9.17 -9.90
C ALA A 146 -15.43 -10.12 -8.84
N TYR A 147 -16.70 -10.53 -9.05
CA TYR A 147 -17.39 -11.50 -8.19
C TYR A 147 -16.84 -12.91 -8.36
N SER A 148 -16.72 -13.39 -9.61
CA SER A 148 -16.30 -14.78 -9.90
C SER A 148 -14.79 -14.99 -9.88
N GLY A 149 -14.01 -13.92 -9.98
CA GLY A 149 -12.62 -13.97 -10.37
C GLY A 149 -12.48 -14.15 -11.89
N LEU A 150 -11.28 -13.95 -12.40
CA LEU A 150 -10.98 -14.03 -13.83
C LEU A 150 -9.59 -14.67 -14.05
N GLU A 151 -9.52 -15.63 -14.97
CA GLU A 151 -8.27 -16.08 -15.55
C GLU A 151 -8.21 -15.65 -17.01
N GLN A 152 -7.22 -14.83 -17.35
CA GLN A 152 -7.08 -14.29 -18.70
C GLN A 152 -5.61 -14.23 -19.11
N GLU A 153 -5.34 -14.53 -20.40
CA GLU A 153 -4.05 -14.23 -21.00
C GLU A 153 -4.02 -12.82 -21.56
N VAL A 154 -3.04 -12.04 -21.14
CA VAL A 154 -2.79 -10.69 -21.65
C VAL A 154 -1.46 -10.64 -22.37
N THR A 155 -1.41 -9.85 -23.44
CA THR A 155 -0.19 -9.64 -24.22
C THR A 155 0.40 -8.29 -23.87
N ILE A 156 1.59 -8.30 -23.23
CA ILE A 156 2.25 -7.09 -22.76
C ILE A 156 3.57 -6.90 -23.52
N PRO A 157 3.80 -5.71 -24.11
CA PRO A 157 5.11 -5.38 -24.66
C PRO A 157 6.10 -5.19 -23.50
N ARG A 158 7.22 -5.93 -23.52
CA ARG A 158 8.27 -5.81 -22.53
C ARG A 158 9.63 -6.22 -23.08
N ASP A 159 10.68 -5.75 -22.41
CA ASP A 159 12.00 -6.29 -22.71
C ASP A 159 12.08 -7.74 -22.27
N THR A 160 12.59 -8.56 -23.18
CA THR A 160 12.84 -10.00 -22.95
C THR A 160 14.31 -10.28 -23.21
N LYS A 161 14.81 -11.36 -22.64
CA LYS A 161 16.18 -11.79 -22.93
C LYS A 161 16.33 -12.04 -24.42
N CYS A 162 17.41 -11.52 -25.00
CA CYS A 162 17.76 -11.80 -26.40
C CYS A 162 18.01 -13.29 -26.58
N GLY A 163 17.31 -13.92 -27.50
CA GLY A 163 17.44 -15.36 -27.77
C GLY A 163 18.85 -15.75 -28.23
N ASP A 164 19.48 -14.94 -29.09
CA ASP A 164 20.76 -15.24 -29.71
C ASP A 164 21.93 -15.25 -28.72
N CYS A 165 21.91 -14.35 -27.74
CA CYS A 165 22.99 -14.25 -26.74
C CYS A 165 22.53 -14.67 -25.34
N SER A 166 21.32 -15.20 -25.17
CA SER A 166 20.76 -15.63 -23.88
C SER A 166 20.85 -14.58 -22.77
N GLY A 167 20.83 -13.30 -23.16
CA GLY A 167 20.88 -12.15 -22.23
C GLY A 167 22.29 -11.63 -21.92
N SER A 168 23.38 -12.24 -22.42
CA SER A 168 24.75 -11.79 -22.14
C SER A 168 25.12 -10.48 -22.86
N GLY A 169 24.49 -10.19 -24.00
CA GLY A 169 24.84 -9.10 -24.90
C GLY A 169 26.03 -9.42 -25.81
N ALA A 170 26.76 -10.54 -25.59
CA ALA A 170 27.90 -10.95 -26.39
C ALA A 170 27.46 -11.79 -27.61
N ALA A 171 28.10 -11.59 -28.74
CA ALA A 171 27.97 -12.48 -29.87
C ALA A 171 28.63 -13.83 -29.57
N GLU A 172 28.43 -14.83 -30.42
CA GLU A 172 29.07 -16.14 -30.31
C GLU A 172 30.60 -15.98 -30.29
N GLY A 173 31.27 -16.56 -29.31
CA GLY A 173 32.72 -16.40 -29.09
C GLY A 173 33.12 -15.01 -28.55
N GLY A 174 32.20 -14.17 -28.17
CA GLY A 174 32.44 -12.93 -27.45
C GLY A 174 32.37 -13.11 -25.94
N SER A 175 33.03 -12.22 -25.21
CA SER A 175 33.08 -12.22 -23.75
C SER A 175 32.69 -10.86 -23.14
N THR A 176 32.29 -10.89 -21.88
CA THR A 176 32.08 -9.68 -21.11
C THR A 176 33.39 -9.27 -20.43
N VAL A 177 33.90 -8.08 -20.73
CA VAL A 177 35.15 -7.56 -20.20
C VAL A 177 34.92 -6.38 -19.27
N THR A 178 35.84 -6.16 -18.33
CA THR A 178 35.79 -5.01 -17.44
C THR A 178 35.92 -3.71 -18.25
N CYS A 179 35.07 -2.73 -18.01
CA CYS A 179 35.12 -1.45 -18.70
C CYS A 179 36.43 -0.73 -18.43
N SER A 180 37.20 -0.44 -19.47
CA SER A 180 38.48 0.22 -19.38
C SER A 180 38.42 1.66 -18.86
N GLN A 181 37.32 2.37 -19.14
CA GLN A 181 37.14 3.78 -18.76
C GLN A 181 36.91 3.98 -17.27
N CYS A 182 36.13 3.09 -16.63
CA CYS A 182 35.79 3.20 -15.20
C CYS A 182 36.47 2.14 -14.34
N GLY A 183 37.26 1.22 -14.91
CA GLY A 183 37.89 0.13 -14.18
C GLY A 183 36.91 -0.78 -13.42
N GLY A 184 35.70 -0.98 -13.95
CA GLY A 184 34.66 -1.79 -13.33
C GLY A 184 33.75 -1.06 -12.36
N ARG A 185 33.99 0.19 -12.02
CA ARG A 185 33.25 0.97 -11.04
C ARG A 185 31.85 1.41 -11.54
N GLY A 186 31.66 1.45 -12.85
CA GLY A 186 30.42 1.93 -13.48
C GLY A 186 30.23 3.45 -13.43
N MET A 187 31.07 4.17 -12.70
CA MET A 187 31.04 5.63 -12.56
C MET A 187 32.39 6.26 -12.83
N VAL A 188 32.38 7.48 -13.35
CA VAL A 188 33.55 8.31 -13.56
C VAL A 188 33.42 9.60 -12.74
N GLN A 189 34.48 10.06 -12.18
CA GLN A 189 34.52 11.30 -11.42
C GLN A 189 35.03 12.43 -12.31
N HIS A 190 34.26 13.48 -12.47
CA HIS A 190 34.63 14.71 -13.11
C HIS A 190 35.02 15.74 -12.04
N VAL A 191 36.28 16.11 -12.00
CA VAL A 191 36.77 17.11 -11.09
C VAL A 191 36.76 18.47 -11.81
N GLN A 192 35.87 19.35 -11.39
CA GLN A 192 35.84 20.72 -11.86
C GLN A 192 36.52 21.64 -10.84
N ARG A 193 37.56 22.35 -11.27
CA ARG A 193 38.24 23.38 -10.48
C ARG A 193 37.79 24.76 -10.93
N ARG A 194 37.14 25.50 -10.02
CA ARG A 194 36.83 26.91 -10.21
C ARG A 194 37.55 27.72 -9.12
N GLY A 195 38.67 28.30 -9.46
CA GLY A 195 39.52 29.05 -8.50
C GLY A 195 39.97 28.13 -7.36
N PHE A 196 39.67 28.49 -6.11
CA PHE A 196 40.02 27.71 -4.91
C PHE A 196 39.03 26.59 -4.56
N MET A 197 37.88 26.50 -5.26
CA MET A 197 36.91 25.46 -5.06
C MET A 197 37.11 24.30 -6.04
N GLN A 198 37.24 23.09 -5.49
CA GLN A 198 37.27 21.85 -6.26
C GLN A 198 35.95 21.11 -6.03
N THR A 199 35.13 20.97 -7.08
CA THR A 199 33.90 20.22 -7.06
C THR A 199 34.13 18.89 -7.77
N VAL A 200 33.87 17.78 -7.06
CA VAL A 200 33.90 16.42 -7.60
C VAL A 200 32.48 16.00 -7.93
N GLN A 201 32.17 15.86 -9.20
CA GLN A 201 30.88 15.30 -9.66
C GLN A 201 31.10 13.88 -10.13
N THR A 202 30.29 12.97 -9.59
CA THR A 202 30.27 11.57 -10.00
C THR A 202 29.16 11.38 -11.04
N ALA A 203 29.54 10.94 -12.24
CA ALA A 203 28.64 10.69 -13.36
C ALA A 203 28.72 9.22 -13.76
N GLU A 204 27.63 8.72 -14.39
CA GLU A 204 27.66 7.38 -14.98
C GLU A 204 28.71 7.29 -16.09
N CYS A 205 29.44 6.18 -16.16
CA CYS A 205 30.43 5.95 -17.18
C CYS A 205 29.76 5.86 -18.56
N PRO A 206 30.08 6.73 -19.51
CA PRO A 206 29.41 6.76 -20.82
C PRO A 206 29.68 5.50 -21.65
N GLN A 207 30.82 4.82 -21.44
CA GLN A 207 31.17 3.61 -22.18
C GLN A 207 30.36 2.38 -21.74
N CYS A 208 30.07 2.21 -20.47
CA CYS A 208 29.36 1.07 -19.94
C CYS A 208 27.94 1.39 -19.38
N SER A 209 27.56 2.69 -19.44
CA SER A 209 26.23 3.15 -18.92
C SER A 209 25.95 2.65 -17.52
N GLY A 210 26.94 2.75 -16.64
CA GLY A 210 26.82 2.38 -15.24
C GLY A 210 27.10 0.91 -14.90
N ASP A 211 27.22 0.01 -15.86
CA ASP A 211 27.36 -1.44 -15.64
C ASP A 211 28.74 -1.89 -15.15
N GLY A 212 29.77 -1.09 -15.37
CA GLY A 212 31.16 -1.45 -15.06
C GLY A 212 31.78 -2.48 -16.00
N LYS A 213 31.00 -3.06 -16.91
CA LYS A 213 31.42 -4.10 -17.86
C LYS A 213 31.02 -3.70 -19.28
N THR A 214 31.78 -4.11 -20.26
CA THR A 214 31.52 -3.94 -21.70
C THR A 214 31.60 -5.32 -22.36
N VAL A 215 31.16 -5.39 -23.61
CA VAL A 215 31.24 -6.63 -24.42
C VAL A 215 32.25 -6.39 -25.53
N ASP A 216 33.20 -7.29 -25.70
CA ASP A 216 34.24 -7.22 -26.76
C ASP A 216 33.66 -7.38 -28.17
N LYS A 217 32.70 -8.33 -28.33
CA LYS A 217 31.96 -8.56 -29.57
C LYS A 217 30.46 -8.44 -29.29
N PRO A 218 29.84 -7.29 -29.58
CA PRO A 218 28.41 -7.10 -29.30
C PRO A 218 27.53 -7.98 -30.18
N CYS A 219 26.51 -8.58 -29.59
CA CYS A 219 25.49 -9.34 -30.30
C CYS A 219 24.76 -8.41 -31.29
N ARG A 220 24.68 -8.79 -32.55
CA ARG A 220 24.06 -7.99 -33.62
C ARG A 220 22.57 -7.75 -33.39
N ASN A 221 21.86 -8.71 -32.81
CA ASN A 221 20.40 -8.67 -32.64
C ASN A 221 19.96 -7.75 -31.49
N CYS A 222 20.76 -7.56 -30.42
CA CYS A 222 20.46 -6.69 -29.30
C CYS A 222 21.47 -5.54 -29.13
N SER A 223 22.43 -5.40 -30.04
CA SER A 223 23.47 -4.35 -30.00
C SER A 223 24.21 -4.27 -28.65
N GLY A 224 24.50 -5.44 -28.07
CA GLY A 224 25.22 -5.53 -26.79
C GLY A 224 24.36 -5.35 -25.54
N ARG A 225 23.07 -5.03 -25.64
CA ARG A 225 22.19 -4.81 -24.49
C ARG A 225 21.76 -6.10 -23.78
N GLY A 226 21.79 -7.25 -24.46
CA GLY A 226 21.32 -8.53 -23.91
C GLY A 226 19.79 -8.68 -23.87
N ILE A 227 19.05 -7.62 -24.16
CA ILE A 227 17.59 -7.56 -24.13
C ILE A 227 17.04 -7.00 -25.43
N ARG A 228 15.80 -7.40 -25.75
CA ARG A 228 15.04 -6.84 -26.90
C ARG A 228 13.57 -6.75 -26.52
N GLU A 229 12.90 -5.77 -27.05
CA GLU A 229 11.46 -5.62 -26.89
C GLU A 229 10.72 -6.74 -27.64
N ALA A 230 9.80 -7.39 -26.95
CA ALA A 230 8.92 -8.41 -27.52
C ALA A 230 7.57 -8.41 -26.80
N LYS A 231 6.52 -8.75 -27.57
CA LYS A 231 5.20 -8.98 -26.99
C LYS A 231 5.18 -10.34 -26.33
N GLN A 232 4.89 -10.42 -25.04
CA GLN A 232 4.81 -11.68 -24.32
C GLN A 232 3.43 -11.90 -23.72
N LYS A 233 2.90 -13.11 -23.88
CA LYS A 233 1.67 -13.56 -23.24
C LYS A 233 1.93 -13.91 -21.80
N ILE A 234 1.13 -13.35 -20.90
CA ILE A 234 1.20 -13.58 -19.46
C ILE A 234 -0.18 -14.01 -18.98
N LYS A 235 -0.25 -15.13 -18.27
CA LYS A 235 -1.48 -15.59 -17.64
C LYS A 235 -1.70 -14.79 -16.36
N LEU A 236 -2.81 -14.05 -16.31
CA LEU A 236 -3.27 -13.32 -15.14
C LEU A 236 -4.36 -14.13 -14.45
N THR A 237 -4.21 -14.34 -13.15
CA THR A 237 -5.25 -14.91 -12.28
C THR A 237 -5.68 -13.83 -11.32
N ILE A 238 -6.90 -13.38 -11.47
CA ILE A 238 -7.52 -12.36 -10.63
C ILE A 238 -8.44 -13.06 -9.63
N PRO A 239 -8.20 -12.94 -8.33
CA PRO A 239 -9.00 -13.61 -7.32
C PRO A 239 -10.41 -13.00 -7.23
N ALA A 240 -11.39 -13.83 -6.85
CA ALA A 240 -12.75 -13.40 -6.58
C ALA A 240 -12.79 -12.44 -5.38
N GLY A 241 -13.67 -11.43 -5.46
CA GLY A 241 -13.82 -10.41 -4.42
C GLY A 241 -12.89 -9.22 -4.55
N ILE A 242 -12.06 -9.18 -5.60
CA ILE A 242 -11.14 -8.06 -5.81
C ILE A 242 -11.90 -6.74 -5.91
N ASP A 243 -11.28 -5.68 -5.38
CA ASP A 243 -11.87 -4.33 -5.39
C ASP A 243 -11.23 -3.43 -6.44
N ASP A 244 -11.85 -2.28 -6.65
CA ASP A 244 -11.30 -1.21 -7.49
C ASP A 244 -9.98 -0.70 -6.94
N GLY A 245 -9.03 -0.38 -7.83
CA GLY A 245 -7.70 0.12 -7.46
C GLY A 245 -6.77 -0.92 -6.79
N HIS A 246 -7.18 -2.18 -6.67
CA HIS A 246 -6.32 -3.22 -6.11
C HIS A 246 -5.09 -3.46 -7.00
N ARG A 247 -3.94 -3.74 -6.34
CA ARG A 247 -2.66 -3.99 -7.03
C ARG A 247 -2.20 -5.42 -6.81
N LEU A 248 -2.15 -6.19 -7.88
CA LEU A 248 -1.61 -7.55 -7.90
C LEU A 248 -0.17 -7.49 -8.39
N ARG A 249 0.78 -8.00 -7.61
CA ARG A 249 2.19 -8.09 -7.97
C ARG A 249 2.53 -9.47 -8.50
N LEU A 250 2.93 -9.53 -9.75
CA LEU A 250 3.46 -10.72 -10.40
C LEU A 250 4.99 -10.61 -10.45
N ARG A 251 5.65 -11.30 -9.51
CA ARG A 251 7.11 -11.23 -9.35
C ARG A 251 7.84 -11.74 -10.59
N GLY A 252 8.86 -11.00 -11.04
CA GLY A 252 9.69 -11.35 -12.17
C GLY A 252 8.99 -11.28 -13.53
N GLN A 253 7.77 -10.75 -13.61
CA GLN A 253 7.00 -10.60 -14.85
C GLN A 253 7.10 -9.19 -15.46
N GLY A 254 7.97 -8.33 -14.94
CA GLY A 254 8.34 -7.05 -15.53
C GLY A 254 9.28 -7.18 -16.72
N SER A 255 9.95 -6.10 -17.09
CA SER A 255 10.99 -6.12 -18.13
C SER A 255 12.19 -6.94 -17.71
N ALA A 256 12.84 -7.60 -18.65
CA ALA A 256 14.10 -8.27 -18.39
C ALA A 256 15.20 -7.28 -18.03
N GLY A 257 16.08 -7.66 -17.14
CA GLY A 257 17.27 -6.88 -16.83
C GLY A 257 18.32 -6.99 -17.93
N SER A 258 19.07 -5.91 -18.14
CA SER A 258 20.18 -5.88 -19.09
C SER A 258 21.29 -6.85 -18.65
N ARG A 259 22.03 -7.42 -19.61
CA ARG A 259 23.20 -8.26 -19.35
C ARG A 259 22.99 -9.30 -18.25
N SER A 260 21.94 -10.09 -18.40
CA SER A 260 21.53 -11.14 -17.44
C SER A 260 21.14 -10.64 -16.04
N GLY A 261 20.83 -9.35 -15.89
CA GLY A 261 20.26 -8.80 -14.68
C GLY A 261 18.91 -9.43 -14.33
N PRO A 262 18.47 -9.37 -13.06
CA PRO A 262 17.17 -9.88 -12.65
C PRO A 262 16.05 -9.08 -13.31
N PRO A 263 14.90 -9.73 -13.65
CA PRO A 263 13.74 -9.03 -14.18
C PRO A 263 13.09 -8.13 -13.14
N GLY A 264 12.34 -7.15 -13.60
CA GLY A 264 11.40 -6.39 -12.78
C GLY A 264 10.14 -7.17 -12.47
N ASP A 265 9.18 -6.53 -11.85
CA ASP A 265 7.87 -7.08 -11.50
C ASP A 265 6.77 -6.46 -12.36
N LEU A 266 5.66 -7.18 -12.54
CA LEU A 266 4.46 -6.64 -13.17
C LEU A 266 3.43 -6.33 -12.09
N TYR A 267 2.98 -5.09 -12.04
CA TYR A 267 1.89 -4.63 -11.20
C TYR A 267 0.62 -4.52 -12.04
N VAL A 268 -0.35 -5.37 -11.75
CA VAL A 268 -1.67 -5.32 -12.37
C VAL A 268 -2.58 -4.52 -11.45
N VAL A 269 -3.13 -3.43 -11.96
CA VAL A 269 -4.08 -2.57 -11.25
C VAL A 269 -5.47 -2.87 -11.80
N THR A 270 -6.38 -3.25 -10.92
CA THR A 270 -7.77 -3.53 -11.30
C THR A 270 -8.60 -2.26 -11.29
N ASN A 271 -9.44 -2.09 -12.30
CA ASN A 271 -10.44 -1.03 -12.39
C ASN A 271 -11.81 -1.70 -12.57
N VAL A 272 -12.65 -1.65 -11.54
CA VAL A 272 -13.98 -2.27 -11.57
C VAL A 272 -14.99 -1.27 -12.14
N GLU A 273 -15.61 -1.62 -13.27
CA GLU A 273 -16.59 -0.78 -13.93
C GLU A 273 -17.86 -0.64 -13.09
N ARG A 274 -18.49 0.55 -13.16
CA ARG A 274 -19.78 0.78 -12.51
C ARG A 274 -20.85 -0.07 -13.17
N HIS A 275 -21.55 -0.86 -12.37
CA HIS A 275 -22.66 -1.67 -12.84
C HIS A 275 -23.95 -0.85 -12.91
N ARG A 276 -24.83 -1.16 -13.90
CA ARG A 276 -26.06 -0.39 -14.15
C ARG A 276 -27.10 -0.55 -13.03
N THR A 277 -27.16 -1.73 -12.43
CA THR A 277 -28.22 -2.14 -11.48
C THR A 277 -27.70 -2.27 -10.05
N PHE A 278 -26.46 -2.70 -9.90
CA PHE A 278 -25.87 -2.95 -8.60
C PHE A 278 -24.89 -1.83 -8.22
N GLN A 279 -24.94 -1.43 -6.96
CA GLN A 279 -23.94 -0.53 -6.37
C GLN A 279 -23.14 -1.34 -5.35
N ARG A 280 -21.84 -1.44 -5.55
CA ARG A 280 -20.93 -2.11 -4.63
C ARG A 280 -20.52 -1.16 -3.51
N GLN A 281 -20.55 -1.64 -2.27
CA GLN A 281 -20.03 -0.99 -1.07
C GLN A 281 -19.17 -2.03 -0.34
N GLU A 282 -17.86 -2.02 -0.61
CA GLU A 282 -16.92 -3.04 -0.13
C GLU A 282 -17.36 -4.47 -0.49
N THR A 283 -17.85 -5.25 0.49
CA THR A 283 -18.37 -6.60 0.28
C THR A 283 -19.91 -6.65 0.13
N GLU A 284 -20.58 -5.53 0.39
CA GLU A 284 -22.03 -5.43 0.29
C GLU A 284 -22.45 -4.97 -1.11
N ILE A 285 -23.61 -5.43 -1.54
CA ILE A 285 -24.23 -5.01 -2.81
C ILE A 285 -25.54 -4.32 -2.50
N VAL A 286 -25.76 -3.15 -3.07
CA VAL A 286 -27.02 -2.43 -2.97
C VAL A 286 -27.76 -2.53 -4.29
N LEU A 287 -29.03 -2.94 -4.24
CA LEU A 287 -29.96 -3.01 -5.35
C LEU A 287 -31.16 -2.12 -5.07
N GLU A 288 -31.55 -1.27 -6.01
CA GLU A 288 -32.82 -0.56 -5.96
C GLU A 288 -33.91 -1.38 -6.63
N LEU A 289 -34.97 -1.70 -5.88
CA LEU A 289 -36.11 -2.48 -6.36
C LEU A 289 -37.34 -1.58 -6.42
N GLU A 290 -37.86 -1.35 -7.62
CA GLU A 290 -39.13 -0.67 -7.79
C GLU A 290 -40.30 -1.66 -7.55
N VAL A 291 -41.19 -1.29 -6.67
CA VAL A 291 -42.43 -2.04 -6.41
C VAL A 291 -43.65 -1.16 -6.62
N THR A 292 -44.77 -1.76 -6.99
CA THR A 292 -46.05 -1.05 -7.06
C THR A 292 -46.66 -0.82 -5.66
N PRO A 293 -47.55 0.19 -5.47
CA PRO A 293 -48.23 0.38 -4.19
C PRO A 293 -48.98 -0.86 -3.73
N ALA A 294 -49.63 -1.58 -4.66
CA ALA A 294 -50.37 -2.82 -4.32
C ALA A 294 -49.42 -3.92 -3.75
N GLN A 295 -48.24 -4.07 -4.38
CA GLN A 295 -47.21 -5.02 -3.88
C GLN A 295 -46.65 -4.61 -2.53
N ALA A 296 -46.50 -3.31 -2.28
CA ALA A 296 -46.00 -2.78 -1.00
C ALA A 296 -47.02 -2.96 0.12
N VAL A 297 -48.32 -2.72 -0.18
CA VAL A 297 -49.43 -2.83 0.81
C VAL A 297 -49.74 -4.29 1.13
N LEU A 298 -49.91 -5.12 0.10
CA LEU A 298 -50.34 -6.52 0.28
C LEU A 298 -49.19 -7.47 0.58
N GLY A 299 -47.98 -7.07 0.25
CA GLY A 299 -46.80 -7.91 0.28
C GLY A 299 -46.77 -8.91 -0.89
N GLU A 300 -45.61 -9.19 -1.40
CA GLU A 300 -45.43 -10.14 -2.52
C GLU A 300 -44.07 -10.83 -2.48
N LYS A 301 -43.95 -11.96 -3.17
CA LYS A 301 -42.67 -12.62 -3.45
C LYS A 301 -42.20 -12.19 -4.82
N ILE A 302 -41.16 -11.36 -4.88
CA ILE A 302 -40.63 -10.79 -6.11
C ILE A 302 -39.28 -11.47 -6.42
N GLU A 303 -39.05 -11.81 -7.70
CA GLU A 303 -37.75 -12.25 -8.13
C GLU A 303 -36.82 -11.04 -8.26
N VAL A 304 -35.69 -11.08 -7.56
CA VAL A 304 -34.66 -10.05 -7.61
C VAL A 304 -33.35 -10.63 -8.15
N PRO A 305 -32.61 -9.87 -8.98
CA PRO A 305 -31.34 -10.30 -9.47
C PRO A 305 -30.29 -10.24 -8.32
N THR A 306 -29.35 -11.17 -8.35
CA THR A 306 -28.13 -11.16 -7.53
C THR A 306 -26.97 -11.49 -8.46
N LEU A 307 -25.73 -11.27 -8.01
CA LEU A 307 -24.53 -11.63 -8.77
C LEU A 307 -24.43 -13.15 -9.02
N ALA A 308 -25.04 -13.97 -8.15
CA ALA A 308 -25.09 -15.42 -8.30
C ALA A 308 -26.32 -15.94 -9.06
N GLY A 309 -27.18 -15.07 -9.59
CA GLY A 309 -28.42 -15.42 -10.25
C GLY A 309 -29.65 -14.81 -9.60
N LYS A 310 -30.86 -15.31 -9.91
CA LYS A 310 -32.12 -14.76 -9.39
C LYS A 310 -32.52 -15.42 -8.07
N VAL A 311 -33.06 -14.63 -7.13
CA VAL A 311 -33.56 -15.10 -5.83
C VAL A 311 -34.95 -14.53 -5.57
N LYS A 312 -35.85 -15.31 -4.95
CA LYS A 312 -37.14 -14.82 -4.54
C LYS A 312 -37.04 -14.09 -3.21
N LEU A 313 -37.32 -12.80 -3.22
CA LEU A 313 -37.38 -11.91 -2.06
C LEU A 313 -38.83 -11.78 -1.63
N LYS A 314 -39.14 -12.01 -0.35
CA LYS A 314 -40.46 -11.73 0.24
C LYS A 314 -40.48 -10.27 0.69
N VAL A 315 -41.29 -9.45 0.05
CA VAL A 315 -41.64 -8.10 0.49
C VAL A 315 -42.79 -8.24 1.51
N PRO A 316 -42.62 -7.85 2.78
CA PRO A 316 -43.70 -7.88 3.76
C PRO A 316 -44.83 -6.93 3.40
N ALA A 317 -46.04 -7.24 3.85
CA ALA A 317 -47.18 -6.32 3.72
C ALA A 317 -46.92 -5.03 4.55
N GLY A 318 -47.30 -3.87 4.02
CA GLY A 318 -47.11 -2.59 4.66
C GLY A 318 -45.65 -2.02 4.51
N THR A 319 -44.86 -2.59 3.60
CA THR A 319 -43.47 -2.11 3.35
C THR A 319 -43.46 -0.67 2.85
N GLN A 320 -42.77 0.18 3.55
CA GLN A 320 -42.60 1.61 3.20
C GLN A 320 -41.49 1.83 2.16
N SER A 321 -41.64 2.89 1.36
CA SER A 321 -40.56 3.30 0.44
C SER A 321 -39.29 3.66 1.22
N GLY A 322 -38.14 3.22 0.73
CA GLY A 322 -36.85 3.37 1.40
C GLY A 322 -36.49 2.21 2.35
N THR A 323 -37.42 1.27 2.61
CA THR A 323 -37.12 0.08 3.43
C THR A 323 -36.02 -0.75 2.78
N ILE A 324 -35.06 -1.21 3.60
CA ILE A 324 -33.93 -2.04 3.14
C ILE A 324 -34.18 -3.49 3.59
N LEU A 325 -34.30 -4.39 2.63
CA LEU A 325 -34.42 -5.83 2.85
C LEU A 325 -33.09 -6.50 2.59
N ARG A 326 -32.63 -7.34 3.53
CA ARG A 326 -31.31 -8.00 3.45
C ARG A 326 -31.42 -9.42 2.91
N LEU A 327 -30.62 -9.72 1.90
CA LEU A 327 -30.38 -11.07 1.39
C LEU A 327 -29.01 -11.54 1.88
N LYS A 328 -28.99 -12.44 2.85
CA LYS A 328 -27.74 -12.95 3.45
C LYS A 328 -26.89 -13.69 2.42
N SER A 329 -25.57 -13.47 2.47
CA SER A 329 -24.57 -14.14 1.64
C SER A 329 -24.84 -14.01 0.13
N LYS A 330 -25.39 -12.87 -0.31
CA LYS A 330 -25.63 -12.55 -1.73
C LYS A 330 -24.86 -11.33 -2.21
N GLY A 331 -23.94 -10.80 -1.40
CA GLY A 331 -22.99 -9.75 -1.72
C GLY A 331 -21.74 -10.29 -2.40
N MET A 332 -20.65 -9.48 -2.41
CA MET A 332 -19.35 -9.86 -2.94
C MET A 332 -18.66 -10.91 -2.06
N PRO A 333 -17.85 -11.80 -2.65
CA PRO A 333 -17.00 -12.67 -1.85
C PRO A 333 -15.89 -11.86 -1.14
N TYR A 334 -15.51 -12.33 0.03
CA TYR A 334 -14.34 -11.77 0.72
C TYR A 334 -13.06 -12.20 0.02
N LEU A 335 -12.18 -11.24 -0.26
CA LEU A 335 -10.89 -11.51 -0.90
C LEU A 335 -10.09 -12.53 -0.06
N ASN A 336 -9.56 -13.56 -0.71
CA ASN A 336 -8.78 -14.65 -0.09
C ASN A 336 -9.53 -15.46 1.00
N GLN A 337 -10.86 -15.40 1.07
CA GLN A 337 -11.66 -16.19 2.01
C GLN A 337 -12.73 -16.99 1.25
N THR A 338 -12.41 -18.21 0.88
CA THR A 338 -13.32 -19.08 0.12
C THR A 338 -14.60 -19.36 0.90
N GLY A 339 -15.75 -19.22 0.24
CA GLY A 339 -17.07 -19.53 0.80
C GLY A 339 -17.67 -18.45 1.71
N ARG A 340 -16.97 -17.34 1.95
CA ARG A 340 -17.50 -16.21 2.71
C ARG A 340 -17.92 -15.08 1.79
N PHE A 341 -19.17 -14.64 1.94
CA PHE A 341 -19.79 -13.59 1.12
C PHE A 341 -20.37 -12.50 2.02
N GLY A 342 -20.36 -11.26 1.53
CA GLY A 342 -21.16 -10.17 2.09
C GLY A 342 -22.65 -10.36 1.81
N ASP A 343 -23.44 -9.38 2.16
CA ASP A 343 -24.90 -9.41 1.98
C ASP A 343 -25.33 -8.51 0.82
N GLN A 344 -26.52 -8.77 0.28
CA GLN A 344 -27.15 -7.86 -0.67
C GLN A 344 -28.28 -7.12 0.03
N HIS A 345 -28.26 -5.80 -0.04
CA HIS A 345 -29.26 -4.90 0.48
C HIS A 345 -30.17 -4.45 -0.65
N VAL A 346 -31.45 -4.81 -0.56
CA VAL A 346 -32.46 -4.42 -1.54
C VAL A 346 -33.25 -3.26 -0.96
N ARG A 347 -33.03 -2.06 -1.53
CA ARG A 347 -33.79 -0.85 -1.17
C ARG A 347 -35.08 -0.83 -1.97
N VAL A 348 -36.20 -0.92 -1.26
CA VAL A 348 -37.52 -0.90 -1.87
C VAL A 348 -37.95 0.54 -2.19
N ASN A 349 -38.24 0.84 -3.44
CA ASN A 349 -38.75 2.11 -3.88
C ASN A 349 -40.19 1.92 -4.41
N VAL A 350 -41.17 2.52 -3.75
CA VAL A 350 -42.55 2.44 -4.18
C VAL A 350 -42.76 3.42 -5.33
N ARG A 351 -42.98 2.87 -6.53
CA ARG A 351 -43.25 3.66 -7.74
C ARG A 351 -44.77 3.87 -7.88
N ILE A 352 -45.18 5.14 -7.75
CA ILE A 352 -46.59 5.52 -7.90
C ILE A 352 -46.92 5.61 -9.40
N PRO A 353 -47.79 4.73 -9.92
CA PRO A 353 -48.17 4.75 -11.34
C PRO A 353 -49.10 5.94 -11.65
N LYS A 354 -49.05 6.41 -12.87
CA LYS A 354 -50.09 7.32 -13.39
C LYS A 354 -51.40 6.54 -13.54
N ALA A 355 -52.48 7.04 -12.90
CA ALA A 355 -53.80 6.42 -13.02
C ALA A 355 -54.28 6.50 -14.49
N GLY A 356 -54.41 5.36 -15.14
CA GLY A 356 -55.03 5.22 -16.45
C GLY A 356 -56.53 5.17 -16.38
N LYS A 357 -57.24 5.29 -17.50
CA LYS A 357 -58.74 5.22 -17.55
C LYS A 357 -59.32 4.01 -16.86
N LYS A 358 -58.68 2.83 -16.98
CA LYS A 358 -59.14 1.58 -16.38
C LYS A 358 -58.83 1.47 -14.88
N SER A 359 -57.75 2.01 -14.39
CA SER A 359 -57.29 1.91 -13.02
C SER A 359 -57.83 3.05 -12.11
N ARG A 360 -58.28 4.14 -12.69
CA ARG A 360 -58.77 5.33 -11.98
C ARG A 360 -59.91 5.02 -10.98
N PRO A 361 -60.96 4.28 -11.34
CA PRO A 361 -62.03 3.98 -10.40
C PRO A 361 -61.57 3.20 -9.17
N ALA A 362 -60.63 2.28 -9.33
CA ALA A 362 -60.05 1.54 -8.19
C ALA A 362 -59.25 2.45 -7.24
N TRP A 363 -58.51 3.43 -7.78
CA TRP A 363 -57.79 4.41 -6.96
C TRP A 363 -58.73 5.38 -6.25
N GLU A 364 -59.89 5.72 -6.84
CA GLU A 364 -60.90 6.54 -6.24
C GLU A 364 -61.60 5.80 -5.08
N GLN A 365 -61.90 4.51 -5.25
CA GLN A 365 -62.42 3.64 -4.16
C GLN A 365 -61.41 3.50 -3.01
N LEU A 366 -60.12 3.29 -3.31
CA LEU A 366 -59.08 3.25 -2.26
C LEU A 366 -59.03 4.55 -1.48
N ARG A 367 -59.13 5.71 -2.13
CA ARG A 367 -59.16 7.01 -1.47
C ARG A 367 -60.31 7.15 -0.50
N GLU A 368 -61.49 6.60 -0.85
CA GLU A 368 -62.65 6.62 0.03
C GLU A 368 -62.50 5.70 1.24
N LEU A 369 -61.79 4.55 1.07
CA LEU A 369 -61.52 3.60 2.14
C LEU A 369 -60.39 4.09 3.09
N ASP A 370 -59.42 4.83 2.59
CA ASP A 370 -58.32 5.37 3.42
C ASP A 370 -58.79 6.47 4.39
N GLY A 371 -60.02 6.99 4.23
CA GLY A 371 -60.59 8.04 5.07
C GLY A 371 -59.90 9.40 4.87
N GLU A 372 -60.32 10.39 5.63
CA GLU A 372 -59.62 11.69 5.68
C GLU A 372 -58.22 11.50 6.25
N SER A 373 -57.22 11.76 5.42
CA SER A 373 -55.83 11.73 5.88
C SER A 373 -55.66 12.64 7.08
N PRO A 374 -55.11 12.17 8.23
CA PRO A 374 -54.92 13.00 9.40
C PRO A 374 -54.19 14.30 9.02
N SER A 375 -54.65 15.41 9.57
CA SER A 375 -54.10 16.72 9.29
C SER A 375 -52.61 16.73 9.57
N LEU A 376 -51.89 17.67 8.93
CA LEU A 376 -50.43 17.81 9.13
C LEU A 376 -50.11 17.97 10.64
N PHE A 377 -51.00 18.64 11.41
CA PHE A 377 -50.89 18.82 12.84
C PHE A 377 -51.02 17.48 13.62
N GLU A 378 -51.92 16.62 13.25
CA GLU A 378 -52.08 15.32 13.88
C GLU A 378 -50.87 14.40 13.60
N ARG A 379 -50.34 14.40 12.37
CA ARG A 379 -49.13 13.62 12.04
C ARG A 379 -47.89 14.09 12.79
N VAL A 380 -47.77 15.40 13.04
CA VAL A 380 -46.66 15.96 13.81
C VAL A 380 -46.81 15.60 15.27
N ARG A 381 -48.03 15.71 15.83
CA ARG A 381 -48.29 15.30 17.21
C ARG A 381 -47.98 13.84 17.48
N ASP A 382 -48.42 12.91 16.60
CA ASP A 382 -48.18 11.47 16.76
C ASP A 382 -46.69 11.06 16.57
N ARG A 383 -45.88 11.94 16.03
CA ARG A 383 -44.44 11.69 15.82
C ARG A 383 -43.54 12.26 16.92
N PHE A 384 -44.03 13.23 17.66
CA PHE A 384 -43.29 13.98 18.69
C PHE A 384 -44.00 14.02 20.06
N GLY A 385 -45.14 13.39 20.21
CA GLY A 385 -45.83 13.13 21.47
C GLY A 385 -45.60 11.68 21.89
#